data_bbe265af3e54f3567f6b7d9e1d83c43c
#
_entry.id   bbe265af3e54f3567f6b7d9e1d83c43c
#
_cell.length_a   1.000
_cell.length_b   1.000
_cell.length_c   1.000
_cell.angle_alpha   90.00
_cell.angle_beta   90.00
_cell.angle_gamma   90.00
#
_symmetry.space_group_name_H-M   'P 1'
#
loop_
_entity.id
_entity.type
_entity.pdbx_description
1 polymer ?
#
loop_
_entity_poly.entity_id
_entity_poly.type
_entity_poly.pdbx_seq_one_letter_code
_entity_poly.pdbx_strand_id
1 'polypeptide(L)'
;MTSSGAARHLNARPEVFSGSGALIEAEYARDIWDAAVLGIEARRGRSHAHFEVIEQPWLREAIKEWARFRLGAGYTFTTIDSGAQALARWSLFLRERPDVAGPANITRELLQSFLSWMASSRWAVNTRSHTLTFTKVFLEWGHRHNTLPGLPVDAVIYEEEVSRPPDTLPQFISEFVMAQLESPTNLARFRNPTVRHLVVLLMETGIRGGDASVLAFNPIIEDSVGGACLRFDNSKVAVEQLIPISTKAAKAVRDQQDHVRARWPLGSPWLFPGIAENVDGTKPYAHASLSHQLGNWQKAIDVRDEAGQPVRVHAHQFRHTVGTRLINAGVPQHVIQRLLGHASPRMTARYAQIHDTTVRDAFERYCAQRIDTTGDLVPYDPDALTADAEWAKHNLARVRDSLPNGYCGRPPQQDCPHPNACLTCPDFQTTPEFLDVHRQQSTINRKLIARADSNGQFRLTENLRRVQESLDRIIPALEQLDRDKP
;
A
#
# COMPACT_ATOMS: atom_id res chain seq x y z
N MET A 1 14.26 -26.06 33.02
CA MET A 1 15.22 -25.09 33.57
C MET A 1 15.97 -24.51 32.40
N THR A 2 15.90 -23.29 31.97
CA THR A 2 15.34 -22.03 32.44
C THR A 2 15.06 -21.17 31.19
N SER A 3 13.81 -20.79 31.05
CA SER A 3 13.43 -19.71 30.14
C SER A 3 13.79 -18.38 30.81
N SER A 4 14.51 -17.52 30.16
CA SER A 4 14.48 -16.07 30.46
C SER A 4 15.41 -15.32 29.49
N GLY A 5 14.88 -14.46 28.65
CA GLY A 5 15.72 -13.53 27.90
C GLY A 5 15.17 -12.89 26.64
N ALA A 6 13.85 -12.87 26.43
CA ALA A 6 13.30 -12.25 25.21
C ALA A 6 12.10 -11.32 25.46
N ALA A 7 12.13 -10.54 26.54
CA ALA A 7 11.04 -9.62 26.86
C ALA A 7 11.53 -8.33 27.52
N ARG A 8 12.49 -7.62 26.91
CA ARG A 8 12.90 -6.31 27.42
C ARG A 8 13.39 -5.40 26.31
N HIS A 9 12.52 -4.97 25.37
CA HIS A 9 12.76 -3.76 24.57
C HIS A 9 11.47 -3.16 23.97
N LEU A 10 10.30 -3.55 24.45
CA LEU A 10 9.01 -3.02 23.98
C LEU A 10 8.44 -1.87 24.83
N ASN A 11 9.19 -1.37 25.83
CA ASN A 11 8.78 -0.25 26.68
C ASN A 11 9.96 0.71 26.97
N ALA A 12 10.70 1.11 25.96
CA ALA A 12 11.40 2.37 26.05
C ALA A 12 10.33 3.47 25.87
N ARG A 13 9.62 3.83 26.95
CA ARG A 13 9.10 5.17 27.10
C ARG A 13 10.29 6.08 26.80
N PRO A 14 10.13 7.17 25.97
CA PRO A 14 11.18 8.14 25.84
C PRO A 14 11.51 8.57 27.27
N GLU A 15 12.76 8.38 27.69
CA GLU A 15 13.27 9.01 28.88
C GLU A 15 12.98 10.49 28.69
N VAL A 16 12.08 11.01 29.51
CA VAL A 16 11.81 12.44 29.60
C VAL A 16 13.12 13.03 30.03
N PHE A 17 13.89 13.58 29.08
CA PHE A 17 15.04 14.39 29.38
C PHE A 17 14.54 15.44 30.37
N SER A 18 15.10 15.47 31.55
CA SER A 18 14.91 16.47 32.59
C SER A 18 15.55 17.81 32.21
N GLY A 19 15.22 18.33 31.04
CA GLY A 19 15.28 19.75 30.75
C GLY A 19 14.24 20.38 31.65
N SER A 20 14.62 21.40 32.46
CA SER A 20 13.70 22.04 33.39
C SER A 20 12.43 22.37 32.61
N GLY A 21 11.23 22.09 33.17
CA GLY A 21 9.95 22.39 32.52
C GLY A 21 9.86 23.83 31.99
N ALA A 22 10.64 24.73 32.57
CA ALA A 22 10.83 26.12 32.16
C ALA A 22 11.43 26.24 30.71
N LEU A 23 12.37 25.37 30.30
CA LEU A 23 12.95 25.44 28.96
C LEU A 23 11.95 24.95 27.89
N ILE A 24 11.17 23.94 28.21
CA ILE A 24 10.10 23.43 27.32
C ILE A 24 8.99 24.49 27.16
N GLU A 25 8.57 25.11 28.24
CA GLU A 25 7.57 26.21 28.18
C GLU A 25 8.10 27.42 27.41
N ALA A 26 9.38 27.79 27.61
CA ALA A 26 10.01 28.84 26.82
C ALA A 26 10.06 28.51 25.32
N GLU A 27 10.28 27.25 24.96
CA GLU A 27 10.26 26.82 23.55
C GLU A 27 8.86 26.88 22.95
N TYR A 28 7.82 26.48 23.69
CA TYR A 28 6.43 26.59 23.22
C TYR A 28 5.99 28.06 23.05
N ALA A 29 6.60 29.02 23.78
CA ALA A 29 6.34 30.43 23.59
C ALA A 29 6.91 31.00 22.28
N ARG A 30 7.92 30.35 21.68
CA ARG A 30 8.55 30.79 20.43
C ARG A 30 7.66 30.54 19.22
N ASP A 31 7.91 31.26 18.13
CA ASP A 31 7.23 31.06 16.84
C ASP A 31 7.93 30.02 15.94
N ILE A 32 9.13 29.60 16.31
CA ILE A 32 9.84 28.45 15.69
C ILE A 32 10.18 27.49 16.83
N TRP A 33 9.63 26.28 16.75
CA TRP A 33 9.90 25.24 17.75
C TRP A 33 11.00 24.30 17.27
N ASP A 34 11.95 23.99 18.15
CA ASP A 34 12.98 22.97 17.93
C ASP A 34 12.58 21.66 18.63
N ALA A 35 12.46 20.59 17.84
CA ALA A 35 12.12 19.28 18.34
C ALA A 35 13.09 18.77 19.42
N ALA A 36 14.40 19.07 19.28
CA ALA A 36 15.41 18.65 20.24
C ALA A 36 15.23 19.31 21.61
N VAL A 37 14.86 20.62 21.65
CA VAL A 37 14.57 21.34 22.90
C VAL A 37 13.32 20.80 23.58
N LEU A 38 12.33 20.38 22.78
CA LEU A 38 11.10 19.73 23.24
C LEU A 38 11.30 18.26 23.68
N GLY A 39 12.53 17.72 23.59
CA GLY A 39 12.83 16.32 23.89
C GLY A 39 12.21 15.33 22.89
N ILE A 40 11.88 15.79 21.69
CA ILE A 40 11.27 14.98 20.65
C ILE A 40 12.34 14.55 19.65
N GLU A 41 12.52 13.24 19.49
CA GLU A 41 13.41 12.71 18.46
C GLU A 41 12.87 13.05 17.07
N ALA A 42 13.48 14.00 16.39
CA ALA A 42 13.13 14.37 15.03
C ALA A 42 13.61 13.29 14.06
N ARG A 43 12.84 12.21 13.95
CA ARG A 43 13.07 11.19 12.93
C ARG A 43 12.83 11.82 11.56
N ARG A 44 13.86 12.06 10.74
CA ARG A 44 13.78 12.45 9.32
C ARG A 44 13.76 13.97 9.00
N GLY A 45 14.72 14.72 9.46
CA GLY A 45 15.17 15.93 8.74
C GLY A 45 14.36 17.21 8.91
N ARG A 46 13.22 17.20 9.62
CA ARG A 46 12.51 18.41 10.03
C ARG A 46 12.58 18.53 11.54
N SER A 47 13.58 19.24 11.99
CA SER A 47 13.81 19.52 13.41
C SER A 47 13.08 20.77 13.91
N HIS A 48 12.54 21.58 13.01
CA HIS A 48 11.87 22.83 13.35
C HIS A 48 10.43 22.86 12.81
N ALA A 49 9.50 23.42 13.58
CA ALA A 49 8.15 23.76 13.15
C ALA A 49 8.00 25.27 13.12
N HIS A 50 7.53 25.81 12.00
CA HIS A 50 7.53 27.22 11.67
C HIS A 50 6.14 27.82 11.79
N PHE A 51 5.84 28.50 12.89
CA PHE A 51 4.56 29.19 13.13
C PHE A 51 4.61 30.67 12.74
N GLU A 52 5.81 31.27 12.57
CA GLU A 52 6.00 32.65 12.11
C GLU A 52 5.38 32.94 10.74
N VAL A 53 5.13 31.88 9.93
CA VAL A 53 4.44 31.98 8.63
C VAL A 53 2.94 32.28 8.76
N ILE A 54 2.38 32.25 9.98
CA ILE A 54 0.97 32.53 10.27
C ILE A 54 0.91 34.00 10.72
N GLU A 55 0.29 34.85 9.90
CA GLU A 55 0.36 36.32 10.08
C GLU A 55 -0.53 36.82 11.19
N GLN A 56 -1.75 36.27 11.38
CA GLN A 56 -2.68 36.68 12.41
C GLN A 56 -2.22 36.19 13.79
N PRO A 57 -1.95 37.07 14.77
CA PRO A 57 -1.44 36.66 16.07
C PRO A 57 -2.39 35.71 16.81
N TRP A 58 -3.69 35.96 16.79
CA TRP A 58 -4.68 35.11 17.45
C TRP A 58 -4.70 33.68 16.84
N LEU A 59 -4.58 33.59 15.51
CA LEU A 59 -4.58 32.29 14.79
C LEU A 59 -3.28 31.53 15.05
N ARG A 60 -2.14 32.25 15.11
CA ARG A 60 -0.84 31.65 15.40
C ARG A 60 -0.84 31.03 16.79
N GLU A 61 -1.31 31.73 17.82
CA GLU A 61 -1.38 31.18 19.17
C GLU A 61 -2.35 30.01 19.27
N ALA A 62 -3.52 30.08 18.62
CA ALA A 62 -4.47 28.99 18.60
C ALA A 62 -3.89 27.73 17.89
N ILE A 63 -3.12 27.91 16.81
CA ILE A 63 -2.47 26.80 16.11
C ILE A 63 -1.31 26.23 16.95
N LYS A 64 -0.56 27.04 17.69
CA LYS A 64 0.47 26.57 18.62
C LYS A 64 -0.15 25.73 19.74
N GLU A 65 -1.27 26.16 20.31
CA GLU A 65 -2.00 25.42 21.34
C GLU A 65 -2.51 24.06 20.79
N TRP A 66 -3.10 24.08 19.61
CA TRP A 66 -3.52 22.85 18.91
C TRP A 66 -2.34 21.92 18.61
N ALA A 67 -1.21 22.46 18.17
CA ALA A 67 0.02 21.72 17.90
C ALA A 67 0.57 21.05 19.17
N ARG A 68 0.60 21.79 20.29
CA ARG A 68 1.00 21.29 21.61
C ARG A 68 0.09 20.15 22.08
N PHE A 69 -1.24 20.33 21.95
CA PHE A 69 -2.21 19.28 22.25
C PHE A 69 -1.94 18.01 21.44
N ARG A 70 -1.70 18.15 20.14
CA ARG A 70 -1.43 16.99 19.27
C ARG A 70 -0.11 16.29 19.59
N LEU A 71 0.94 17.04 19.96
CA LEU A 71 2.19 16.43 20.45
C LEU A 71 1.94 15.62 21.72
N GLY A 72 1.18 16.15 22.66
CA GLY A 72 0.76 15.42 23.87
C GLY A 72 -0.08 14.18 23.58
N ALA A 73 -0.85 14.17 22.48
CA ALA A 73 -1.60 13.03 22.00
C ALA A 73 -0.77 12.02 21.16
N GLY A 74 0.55 12.20 21.05
CA GLY A 74 1.48 11.27 20.40
C GLY A 74 1.63 11.43 18.88
N TYR A 75 1.14 12.54 18.31
CA TYR A 75 1.41 12.83 16.89
C TYR A 75 2.89 13.22 16.69
N THR A 76 3.44 12.84 15.53
CA THR A 76 4.84 13.12 15.21
C THR A 76 5.08 14.60 14.95
N PHE A 77 6.28 15.09 15.28
CA PHE A 77 6.69 16.47 15.04
C PHE A 77 6.55 16.87 13.55
N THR A 78 6.84 15.97 12.62
CA THR A 78 6.63 16.17 11.17
C THR A 78 5.14 16.43 10.83
N THR A 79 4.21 15.78 11.54
CA THR A 79 2.77 16.02 11.35
C THR A 79 2.38 17.41 11.82
N ILE A 80 3.00 17.87 12.92
CA ILE A 80 2.78 19.23 13.44
C ILE A 80 3.27 20.29 12.47
N ASP A 81 4.51 20.17 11.98
CA ASP A 81 5.05 21.09 10.96
C ASP A 81 4.19 21.08 9.68
N SER A 82 3.77 19.91 9.23
CA SER A 82 2.87 19.79 8.07
C SER A 82 1.51 20.47 8.31
N GLY A 83 1.00 20.39 9.52
CA GLY A 83 -0.23 21.09 9.94
C GLY A 83 -0.05 22.60 9.96
N ALA A 84 1.03 23.10 10.55
CA ALA A 84 1.36 24.52 10.55
C ALA A 84 1.48 25.08 9.12
N GLN A 85 2.19 24.37 8.23
CA GLN A 85 2.31 24.74 6.81
C GLN A 85 0.95 24.70 6.05
N ALA A 86 0.06 23.78 6.40
CA ALA A 86 -1.28 23.72 5.82
C ALA A 86 -2.12 24.91 6.28
N LEU A 87 -2.10 25.19 7.58
CA LEU A 87 -2.84 26.31 8.20
C LEU A 87 -2.25 27.69 7.85
N ALA A 88 -0.98 27.76 7.45
CA ALA A 88 -0.40 28.99 6.88
C ALA A 88 -1.13 29.43 5.59
N ARG A 89 -1.70 28.50 4.82
CA ARG A 89 -2.53 28.85 3.66
C ARG A 89 -3.90 29.40 4.04
N TRP A 90 -4.44 28.97 5.19
CA TRP A 90 -5.60 29.61 5.80
C TRP A 90 -5.26 31.04 6.24
N SER A 91 -4.13 31.24 6.90
CA SER A 91 -3.62 32.58 7.25
C SER A 91 -3.43 33.47 6.03
N LEU A 92 -2.89 32.94 4.93
CA LEU A 92 -2.73 33.67 3.66
C LEU A 92 -4.08 34.13 3.09
N PHE A 93 -5.12 33.30 3.17
CA PHE A 93 -6.47 33.70 2.78
C PHE A 93 -7.05 34.81 3.66
N LEU A 94 -6.75 34.79 4.97
CA LEU A 94 -7.23 35.78 5.91
C LEU A 94 -6.49 37.12 5.82
N ARG A 95 -5.33 37.19 5.19
CA ARG A 95 -4.54 38.41 5.00
C ARG A 95 -5.37 39.55 4.39
N GLU A 96 -6.22 39.22 3.44
CA GLU A 96 -7.08 40.18 2.73
C GLU A 96 -8.42 40.44 3.46
N ARG A 97 -8.56 39.99 4.73
CA ARG A 97 -9.80 40.02 5.51
C ARG A 97 -9.52 40.49 6.94
N PRO A 98 -9.19 41.80 7.11
CA PRO A 98 -8.85 42.33 8.41
C PRO A 98 -10.03 42.34 9.40
N ASP A 99 -11.24 42.19 8.91
CA ASP A 99 -12.48 42.04 9.69
C ASP A 99 -12.52 40.69 10.45
N VAL A 100 -11.73 39.72 10.06
CA VAL A 100 -11.61 38.41 10.77
C VAL A 100 -10.57 38.58 11.90
N ALA A 101 -10.95 39.22 12.98
CA ALA A 101 -10.08 39.50 14.10
C ALA A 101 -9.97 38.37 15.13
N GLY A 102 -10.80 37.34 15.02
CA GLY A 102 -10.81 36.21 15.97
C GLY A 102 -11.73 35.07 15.55
N PRO A 103 -11.80 34.01 16.35
CA PRO A 103 -12.60 32.82 16.04
C PRO A 103 -14.08 33.10 15.81
N ALA A 104 -14.66 34.08 16.51
CA ALA A 104 -16.06 34.48 16.36
C ALA A 104 -16.43 34.99 14.94
N ASN A 105 -15.42 35.43 14.19
CA ASN A 105 -15.63 35.88 12.80
C ASN A 105 -15.50 34.76 11.75
N ILE A 106 -15.22 33.53 12.16
CA ILE A 106 -15.13 32.39 11.25
C ILE A 106 -16.56 31.89 10.96
N THR A 107 -17.29 32.60 10.10
CA THR A 107 -18.65 32.21 9.72
C THR A 107 -18.64 31.11 8.65
N ARG A 108 -19.81 30.51 8.43
CA ARG A 108 -19.99 29.54 7.35
C ARG A 108 -19.71 30.15 5.97
N GLU A 109 -20.13 31.39 5.73
CA GLU A 109 -19.88 32.12 4.49
C GLU A 109 -18.38 32.37 4.25
N LEU A 110 -17.63 32.66 5.31
CA LEU A 110 -16.19 32.80 5.23
C LEU A 110 -15.53 31.47 4.81
N LEU A 111 -15.98 30.34 5.37
CA LEU A 111 -15.48 29.01 4.99
C LEU A 111 -15.83 28.67 3.55
N GLN A 112 -17.03 28.97 3.07
CA GLN A 112 -17.41 28.78 1.66
C GLN A 112 -16.54 29.64 0.73
N SER A 113 -16.21 30.86 1.14
CA SER A 113 -15.29 31.74 0.40
C SER A 113 -13.88 31.16 0.37
N PHE A 114 -13.41 30.55 1.47
CA PHE A 114 -12.12 29.86 1.53
C PHE A 114 -12.08 28.62 0.63
N LEU A 115 -13.15 27.81 0.61
CA LEU A 115 -13.26 26.64 -0.28
C LEU A 115 -13.18 27.09 -1.74
N SER A 116 -13.88 28.16 -2.13
CA SER A 116 -13.84 28.72 -3.48
C SER A 116 -12.46 29.25 -3.84
N TRP A 117 -11.79 29.95 -2.91
CA TRP A 117 -10.43 30.45 -3.08
C TRP A 117 -9.43 29.31 -3.25
N MET A 118 -9.56 28.24 -2.45
CA MET A 118 -8.75 27.04 -2.59
C MET A 118 -8.98 26.35 -3.94
N ALA A 119 -10.23 26.26 -4.41
CA ALA A 119 -10.59 25.63 -5.68
C ALA A 119 -9.99 26.38 -6.88
N SER A 120 -9.98 27.72 -6.84
CA SER A 120 -9.40 28.58 -7.88
C SER A 120 -7.87 28.71 -7.83
N SER A 121 -7.24 28.21 -6.78
CA SER A 121 -5.80 28.32 -6.59
C SER A 121 -5.00 27.44 -7.57
N ARG A 122 -3.73 27.80 -7.82
CA ARG A 122 -2.80 27.00 -8.63
C ARG A 122 -2.16 25.82 -7.87
N TRP A 123 -2.53 25.57 -6.62
CA TRP A 123 -1.99 24.46 -5.86
C TRP A 123 -2.49 23.12 -6.39
N ALA A 124 -1.62 22.11 -6.32
CA ALA A 124 -1.98 20.75 -6.67
C ALA A 124 -3.15 20.24 -5.80
N VAL A 125 -4.00 19.36 -6.36
CA VAL A 125 -5.17 18.81 -5.68
C VAL A 125 -4.81 18.20 -4.32
N ASN A 126 -3.68 17.48 -4.23
CA ASN A 126 -3.18 16.93 -2.96
C ASN A 126 -2.88 18.02 -1.91
N THR A 127 -2.31 19.16 -2.34
CA THR A 127 -2.02 20.29 -1.45
C THR A 127 -3.32 20.93 -0.96
N ARG A 128 -4.30 21.10 -1.84
CA ARG A 128 -5.61 21.64 -1.49
C ARG A 128 -6.35 20.73 -0.51
N SER A 129 -6.42 19.42 -0.82
CA SER A 129 -7.02 18.41 0.05
C SER A 129 -6.37 18.40 1.44
N HIS A 130 -5.04 18.41 1.49
CA HIS A 130 -4.28 18.45 2.73
C HIS A 130 -4.57 19.72 3.56
N THR A 131 -4.61 20.88 2.91
CA THR A 131 -4.94 22.15 3.56
C THR A 131 -6.35 22.11 4.15
N LEU A 132 -7.35 21.70 3.37
CA LEU A 132 -8.74 21.63 3.82
C LEU A 132 -8.90 20.60 4.96
N THR A 133 -8.22 19.45 4.89
CA THR A 133 -8.24 18.45 5.95
C THR A 133 -7.69 18.99 7.26
N PHE A 134 -6.54 19.71 7.22
CA PHE A 134 -5.98 20.29 8.44
C PHE A 134 -6.83 21.42 8.99
N THR A 135 -7.41 22.28 8.14
CA THR A 135 -8.35 23.33 8.58
C THR A 135 -9.59 22.71 9.22
N LYS A 136 -10.18 21.67 8.61
CA LYS A 136 -11.31 20.91 9.17
C LYS A 136 -10.96 20.37 10.58
N VAL A 137 -9.86 19.63 10.69
CA VAL A 137 -9.44 19.02 11.97
C VAL A 137 -9.13 20.07 13.05
N PHE A 138 -8.59 21.23 12.66
CA PHE A 138 -8.34 22.35 13.57
C PHE A 138 -9.64 22.97 14.10
N LEU A 139 -10.63 23.23 13.24
CA LEU A 139 -11.93 23.75 13.64
C LEU A 139 -12.70 22.72 14.51
N GLU A 140 -12.70 21.44 14.14
CA GLU A 140 -13.29 20.37 14.94
C GLU A 140 -12.67 20.27 16.34
N TRP A 141 -11.34 20.45 16.46
CA TRP A 141 -10.67 20.50 17.75
C TRP A 141 -11.14 21.72 18.55
N GLY A 142 -11.24 22.89 17.91
CA GLY A 142 -11.75 24.11 18.53
C GLY A 142 -13.15 23.93 19.13
N HIS A 143 -14.05 23.29 18.39
CA HIS A 143 -15.41 22.95 18.88
C HIS A 143 -15.39 21.96 20.03
N ARG A 144 -14.65 20.84 19.90
CA ARG A 144 -14.64 19.76 20.90
C ARG A 144 -14.07 20.19 22.23
N HIS A 145 -13.05 21.03 22.23
CA HIS A 145 -12.31 21.43 23.42
C HIS A 145 -12.63 22.85 23.89
N ASN A 146 -13.53 23.56 23.17
CA ASN A 146 -13.89 24.97 23.46
C ASN A 146 -12.66 25.90 23.56
N THR A 147 -11.66 25.64 22.72
CA THR A 147 -10.37 26.37 22.72
C THR A 147 -10.36 27.56 21.76
N LEU A 148 -11.39 27.68 20.92
CA LEU A 148 -11.62 28.83 20.04
C LEU A 148 -12.86 29.60 20.48
N PRO A 149 -12.69 30.56 21.43
CA PRO A 149 -13.84 31.24 22.03
C PRO A 149 -14.69 31.96 21.00
N GLY A 150 -16.01 31.74 21.06
CA GLY A 150 -16.97 32.37 20.14
C GLY A 150 -17.01 31.76 18.74
N LEU A 151 -16.30 30.69 18.47
CA LEU A 151 -16.38 29.98 17.16
C LEU A 151 -17.85 29.58 16.89
N PRO A 152 -18.46 30.05 15.78
CA PRO A 152 -19.83 29.70 15.42
C PRO A 152 -20.01 28.18 15.25
N VAL A 153 -21.14 27.63 15.70
CA VAL A 153 -21.43 26.17 15.64
C VAL A 153 -21.41 25.65 14.20
N ASP A 154 -21.74 26.47 13.24
CA ASP A 154 -21.75 26.16 11.80
C ASP A 154 -20.40 26.42 11.10
N ALA A 155 -19.36 26.84 11.86
CA ALA A 155 -17.99 26.95 11.36
C ALA A 155 -17.36 25.56 11.17
N VAL A 156 -17.87 24.80 10.23
CA VAL A 156 -17.49 23.41 9.93
C VAL A 156 -17.17 23.26 8.44
N ILE A 157 -16.13 22.51 8.12
CA ILE A 157 -15.85 22.01 6.77
C ILE A 157 -16.33 20.55 6.72
N TYR A 158 -17.27 20.26 5.84
CA TYR A 158 -17.81 18.91 5.68
C TYR A 158 -16.88 18.00 4.86
N GLU A 159 -17.03 16.68 4.99
CA GLU A 159 -16.20 15.70 4.30
C GLU A 159 -16.31 15.80 2.76
N GLU A 160 -17.50 16.08 2.26
CA GLU A 160 -17.78 16.27 0.83
C GLU A 160 -17.16 17.54 0.24
N GLU A 161 -16.81 18.51 1.08
CA GLU A 161 -16.17 19.77 0.67
C GLU A 161 -14.65 19.63 0.55
N VAL A 162 -14.09 18.57 1.10
CA VAL A 162 -12.66 18.28 0.98
C VAL A 162 -12.39 17.65 -0.38
N SER A 163 -11.64 18.36 -1.23
CA SER A 163 -11.23 17.86 -2.54
C SER A 163 -10.56 16.50 -2.44
N ARG A 164 -11.12 15.47 -3.07
CA ARG A 164 -10.50 14.15 -3.14
C ARG A 164 -9.50 14.12 -4.30
N PRO A 165 -8.22 13.82 -4.03
CA PRO A 165 -7.28 13.57 -5.11
C PRO A 165 -7.79 12.41 -5.98
N PRO A 166 -7.64 12.49 -7.31
CA PRO A 166 -7.95 11.35 -8.16
C PRO A 166 -7.09 10.16 -7.73
N ASP A 167 -7.68 8.95 -7.76
CA ASP A 167 -6.91 7.72 -7.59
C ASP A 167 -5.96 7.60 -8.78
N THR A 168 -4.71 8.00 -8.56
CA THR A 168 -3.66 7.86 -9.59
C THR A 168 -3.11 6.43 -9.53
N LEU A 169 -2.91 5.84 -10.71
CA LEU A 169 -2.22 4.57 -10.83
C LEU A 169 -0.81 4.68 -10.22
N PRO A 170 -0.30 3.64 -9.58
CA PRO A 170 1.08 3.62 -9.09
C PRO A 170 2.05 3.90 -10.24
N GLN A 171 2.95 4.84 -10.03
CA GLN A 171 3.99 5.17 -10.99
C GLN A 171 5.14 4.16 -10.85
N PHE A 172 4.95 2.95 -11.41
CA PHE A 172 6.03 1.98 -11.50
C PHE A 172 7.03 2.37 -12.60
N ILE A 173 8.23 1.85 -12.52
CA ILE A 173 9.29 2.04 -13.51
C ILE A 173 9.17 0.91 -14.51
N SER A 174 9.16 1.22 -15.82
CA SER A 174 9.12 0.19 -16.86
C SER A 174 10.33 -0.75 -16.78
N GLU A 175 10.16 -2.00 -17.22
CA GLU A 175 11.25 -2.98 -17.18
C GLU A 175 12.44 -2.56 -18.07
N PHE A 176 12.17 -1.82 -19.15
CA PHE A 176 13.22 -1.25 -19.99
C PHE A 176 14.09 -0.25 -19.22
N VAL A 177 13.48 0.62 -18.44
CA VAL A 177 14.19 1.58 -17.59
C VAL A 177 14.84 0.86 -16.41
N MET A 178 14.16 -0.11 -15.78
CA MET A 178 14.73 -0.91 -14.69
C MET A 178 15.99 -1.67 -15.12
N ALA A 179 16.02 -2.24 -16.31
CA ALA A 179 17.21 -2.92 -16.84
C ALA A 179 18.44 -2.00 -16.92
N GLN A 180 18.25 -0.70 -17.27
CA GLN A 180 19.32 0.28 -17.24
C GLN A 180 19.79 0.59 -15.81
N LEU A 181 18.86 0.73 -14.85
CA LEU A 181 19.16 1.02 -13.45
C LEU A 181 19.82 -0.17 -12.74
N GLU A 182 19.43 -1.39 -13.06
CA GLU A 182 19.95 -2.63 -12.46
C GLU A 182 21.27 -3.08 -13.08
N SER A 183 21.69 -2.49 -14.21
CA SER A 183 22.93 -2.84 -14.89
C SER A 183 24.15 -2.67 -13.97
N PRO A 184 25.00 -3.71 -13.81
CA PRO A 184 26.22 -3.62 -12.99
C PRO A 184 27.15 -2.48 -13.40
N THR A 185 27.27 -2.23 -14.71
CA THR A 185 28.09 -1.12 -15.27
C THR A 185 27.54 0.23 -14.81
N ASN A 186 26.24 0.41 -14.82
CA ASN A 186 25.61 1.65 -14.40
C ASN A 186 25.63 1.82 -12.87
N LEU A 187 25.43 0.74 -12.11
CA LEU A 187 25.57 0.75 -10.65
C LEU A 187 26.99 1.10 -10.21
N ALA A 188 28.03 0.66 -10.96
CA ALA A 188 29.41 1.01 -10.67
C ALA A 188 29.71 2.51 -10.82
N ARG A 189 28.87 3.27 -11.54
CA ARG A 189 29.00 4.74 -11.70
C ARG A 189 28.53 5.56 -10.50
N PHE A 190 27.96 4.94 -9.46
CA PHE A 190 27.75 5.65 -8.21
C PHE A 190 29.09 6.07 -7.60
N ARG A 191 29.23 7.36 -7.32
CA ARG A 191 30.45 7.90 -6.68
C ARG A 191 30.62 7.41 -5.24
N ASN A 192 29.50 7.08 -4.60
CA ASN A 192 29.44 6.68 -3.20
C ASN A 192 28.90 5.27 -3.07
N PRO A 193 29.68 4.32 -2.51
CA PRO A 193 29.27 2.94 -2.30
C PRO A 193 28.03 2.83 -1.40
N THR A 194 27.92 3.66 -0.35
CA THR A 194 26.76 3.67 0.56
C THR A 194 25.47 3.93 -0.20
N VAL A 195 25.44 4.92 -1.11
CA VAL A 195 24.25 5.22 -1.91
C VAL A 195 23.93 4.10 -2.89
N ARG A 196 24.96 3.51 -3.51
CA ARG A 196 24.80 2.34 -4.39
C ARG A 196 24.12 1.18 -3.67
N HIS A 197 24.63 0.80 -2.50
CA HIS A 197 24.08 -0.33 -1.74
C HIS A 197 22.67 -0.03 -1.23
N LEU A 198 22.40 1.22 -0.81
CA LEU A 198 21.06 1.67 -0.43
C LEU A 198 20.09 1.57 -1.60
N VAL A 199 20.46 2.03 -2.80
CA VAL A 199 19.60 1.97 -3.99
C VAL A 199 19.35 0.52 -4.42
N VAL A 200 20.37 -0.34 -4.41
CA VAL A 200 20.19 -1.78 -4.69
C VAL A 200 19.20 -2.40 -3.69
N LEU A 201 19.32 -2.09 -2.41
CA LEU A 201 18.39 -2.59 -1.40
C LEU A 201 16.95 -2.13 -1.67
N LEU A 202 16.74 -0.86 -2.08
CA LEU A 202 15.42 -0.32 -2.42
C LEU A 202 14.82 -1.01 -3.66
N MET A 203 15.64 -1.29 -4.70
CA MET A 203 15.21 -2.00 -5.91
C MET A 203 14.77 -3.43 -5.61
N GLU A 204 15.47 -4.13 -4.71
CA GLU A 204 15.21 -5.54 -4.40
C GLU A 204 14.05 -5.73 -3.41
N THR A 205 13.88 -4.82 -2.45
CA THR A 205 12.96 -5.04 -1.33
C THR A 205 11.71 -4.16 -1.36
N GLY A 206 11.75 -3.04 -2.07
CA GLY A 206 10.67 -2.05 -2.02
C GLY A 206 10.48 -1.39 -0.65
N ILE A 207 11.42 -1.53 0.30
CA ILE A 207 11.38 -0.82 1.59
C ILE A 207 11.33 0.70 1.37
N ARG A 208 10.68 1.46 2.25
CA ARG A 208 10.67 2.93 2.11
C ARG A 208 12.07 3.49 2.30
N GLY A 209 12.47 4.42 1.45
CA GLY A 209 13.80 5.04 1.52
C GLY A 209 14.13 5.62 2.90
N GLY A 210 13.13 6.18 3.59
CA GLY A 210 13.33 6.64 4.95
C GLY A 210 13.52 5.51 5.98
N ASP A 211 12.85 4.37 5.83
CA ASP A 211 13.04 3.21 6.73
C ASP A 211 14.40 2.55 6.44
N ALA A 212 14.79 2.46 5.16
CA ALA A 212 16.11 1.99 4.76
C ALA A 212 17.26 2.85 5.31
N SER A 213 17.08 4.18 5.34
CA SER A 213 18.12 5.12 5.82
C SER A 213 18.48 4.95 7.30
N VAL A 214 17.57 4.39 8.11
CA VAL A 214 17.73 4.19 9.55
C VAL A 214 17.80 2.71 9.94
N LEU A 215 18.21 1.84 9.02
CA LEU A 215 18.48 0.43 9.33
C LEU A 215 19.60 0.30 10.35
N ALA A 216 19.36 -0.54 11.36
CA ALA A 216 20.41 -0.93 12.29
C ALA A 216 21.58 -1.59 11.54
N PHE A 217 22.78 -1.55 12.10
CA PHE A 217 24.00 -2.10 11.45
C PHE A 217 23.85 -3.58 11.09
N ASN A 218 23.20 -4.39 11.94
CA ASN A 218 22.94 -5.81 11.71
C ASN A 218 21.46 -6.09 11.47
N PRO A 219 20.90 -5.79 10.27
CA PRO A 219 19.48 -5.92 10.02
C PRO A 219 19.09 -7.32 9.51
N ILE A 220 20.06 -8.19 9.14
CA ILE A 220 19.79 -9.53 8.62
C ILE A 220 19.60 -10.50 9.79
N ILE A 221 18.51 -11.28 9.71
CA ILE A 221 18.21 -12.42 10.57
C ILE A 221 18.01 -13.62 9.66
N GLU A 222 18.53 -14.78 10.02
CA GLU A 222 18.25 -16.04 9.35
C GLU A 222 16.95 -16.63 9.89
N ASP A 223 16.09 -17.10 8.98
CA ASP A 223 14.87 -17.83 9.35
C ASP A 223 15.20 -19.29 9.74
N SER A 224 14.18 -20.06 10.14
CA SER A 224 14.33 -21.45 10.57
C SER A 224 14.84 -22.42 9.49
N VAL A 225 14.83 -22.01 8.21
CA VAL A 225 15.30 -22.79 7.06
C VAL A 225 16.57 -22.21 6.42
N GLY A 226 17.22 -21.24 7.08
CA GLY A 226 18.46 -20.61 6.62
C GLY A 226 18.25 -19.51 5.58
N GLY A 227 17.02 -19.04 5.37
CA GLY A 227 16.70 -17.92 4.49
C GLY A 227 17.03 -16.57 5.14
N ALA A 228 17.63 -15.65 4.38
CA ALA A 228 17.93 -14.30 4.86
C ALA A 228 16.67 -13.44 4.92
N CYS A 229 16.40 -12.86 6.07
CA CYS A 229 15.32 -11.90 6.31
C CYS A 229 15.87 -10.55 6.75
N LEU A 230 15.28 -9.47 6.28
CA LEU A 230 15.57 -8.09 6.68
C LEU A 230 14.62 -7.66 7.78
N ARG A 231 15.17 -7.27 8.94
CA ARG A 231 14.44 -6.71 10.07
C ARG A 231 14.55 -5.18 10.06
N PHE A 232 13.43 -4.50 10.19
CA PHE A 232 13.38 -3.04 10.26
C PHE A 232 12.11 -2.51 10.90
N ASP A 233 12.18 -1.29 11.43
CA ASP A 233 11.03 -0.57 11.95
C ASP A 233 10.30 0.15 10.81
N ASN A 234 9.04 -0.22 10.57
CA ASN A 234 8.17 0.52 9.67
C ASN A 234 7.62 1.76 10.41
N SER A 235 8.31 2.86 10.24
CA SER A 235 8.02 4.11 10.97
C SER A 235 6.63 4.69 10.73
N LYS A 236 5.96 4.33 9.63
CA LYS A 236 4.62 4.85 9.30
C LYS A 236 3.51 4.17 10.11
N VAL A 237 3.72 2.92 10.50
CA VAL A 237 2.74 2.12 11.28
C VAL A 237 3.28 1.73 12.66
N ALA A 238 4.48 2.18 13.01
CA ALA A 238 5.16 1.92 14.29
C ALA A 238 5.24 0.41 14.64
N VAL A 239 5.55 -0.43 13.65
CA VAL A 239 5.64 -1.89 13.81
C VAL A 239 6.98 -2.39 13.28
N GLU A 240 7.65 -3.23 14.04
CA GLU A 240 8.82 -3.98 13.56
C GLU A 240 8.38 -4.97 12.47
N GLN A 241 9.11 -5.01 11.37
CA GLN A 241 8.86 -5.90 10.24
C GLN A 241 10.03 -6.81 9.97
N LEU A 242 9.72 -8.03 9.56
CA LEU A 242 10.66 -9.02 9.07
C LEU A 242 10.21 -9.46 7.68
N ILE A 243 11.03 -9.22 6.65
CA ILE A 243 10.72 -9.59 5.28
C ILE A 243 11.84 -10.46 4.69
N PRO A 244 11.52 -11.52 3.95
CA PRO A 244 12.53 -12.30 3.22
C PRO A 244 13.20 -11.43 2.16
N ILE A 245 14.50 -11.61 1.94
CA ILE A 245 15.28 -10.85 0.97
C ILE A 245 16.05 -11.77 0.02
N SER A 246 16.29 -11.27 -1.20
CA SER A 246 17.08 -11.96 -2.22
C SER A 246 18.56 -12.06 -1.81
N THR A 247 19.28 -12.99 -2.41
CA THR A 247 20.76 -13.09 -2.24
C THR A 247 21.47 -11.80 -2.67
N LYS A 248 20.93 -11.09 -3.67
CA LYS A 248 21.46 -9.79 -4.13
C LYS A 248 21.28 -8.70 -3.09
N ALA A 249 20.10 -8.63 -2.44
CA ALA A 249 19.85 -7.71 -1.33
C ALA A 249 20.75 -8.04 -0.11
N ALA A 250 20.83 -9.31 0.25
CA ALA A 250 21.70 -9.76 1.35
C ALA A 250 23.17 -9.43 1.08
N LYS A 251 23.64 -9.60 -0.17
CA LYS A 251 24.98 -9.19 -0.57
C LYS A 251 25.19 -7.69 -0.44
N ALA A 252 24.25 -6.87 -0.88
CA ALA A 252 24.34 -5.41 -0.76
C ALA A 252 24.45 -4.96 0.70
N VAL A 253 23.73 -5.63 1.61
CA VAL A 253 23.83 -5.37 3.06
C VAL A 253 25.21 -5.73 3.59
N ARG A 254 25.76 -6.92 3.24
CA ARG A 254 27.10 -7.34 3.68
C ARG A 254 28.20 -6.43 3.14
N ASP A 255 28.17 -6.12 1.84
CA ASP A 255 29.12 -5.18 1.21
C ASP A 255 29.08 -3.80 1.90
N GLN A 256 27.90 -3.36 2.31
CA GLN A 256 27.72 -2.11 3.05
C GLN A 256 28.28 -2.21 4.47
N GLN A 257 28.08 -3.33 5.16
CA GLN A 257 28.67 -3.56 6.49
C GLN A 257 30.19 -3.51 6.43
N ASP A 258 30.81 -4.11 5.41
CA ASP A 258 32.26 -4.08 5.22
C ASP A 258 32.76 -2.66 4.94
N HIS A 259 32.02 -1.90 4.12
CA HIS A 259 32.32 -0.49 3.86
C HIS A 259 32.24 0.35 5.16
N VAL A 260 31.23 0.12 6.00
CA VAL A 260 31.07 0.82 7.29
C VAL A 260 32.21 0.47 8.25
N ARG A 261 32.57 -0.81 8.38
CA ARG A 261 33.71 -1.26 9.24
C ARG A 261 35.02 -0.59 8.82
N ALA A 262 35.26 -0.50 7.51
CA ALA A 262 36.46 0.13 6.99
C ALA A 262 36.53 1.64 7.27
N ARG A 263 35.39 2.33 7.19
CA ARG A 263 35.32 3.79 7.35
C ARG A 263 35.20 4.24 8.80
N TRP A 264 34.49 3.48 9.63
CA TRP A 264 34.27 3.74 11.06
C TRP A 264 34.74 2.54 11.91
N PRO A 265 36.04 2.42 12.18
CA PRO A 265 36.58 1.27 12.89
C PRO A 265 36.03 1.08 14.32
N LEU A 266 35.57 2.17 14.96
CA LEU A 266 34.89 2.11 16.27
C LEU A 266 33.43 1.64 16.17
N GLY A 267 32.93 1.40 14.95
CA GLY A 267 31.57 0.96 14.66
C GLY A 267 30.61 2.10 14.36
N SER A 268 29.42 1.74 13.91
CA SER A 268 28.27 2.61 13.70
C SER A 268 27.00 1.85 14.11
N PRO A 269 26.03 2.49 14.76
CA PRO A 269 24.74 1.86 15.03
C PRO A 269 23.91 1.64 13.75
N TRP A 270 24.26 2.34 12.64
CA TRP A 270 23.52 2.37 11.39
C TRP A 270 24.21 1.57 10.28
N LEU A 271 23.41 0.87 9.49
CA LEU A 271 23.89 0.25 8.25
C LEU A 271 24.28 1.31 7.21
N PHE A 272 23.53 2.42 7.17
CA PHE A 272 23.79 3.55 6.28
C PHE A 272 24.08 4.81 7.08
N PRO A 273 25.32 4.98 7.61
CA PRO A 273 25.69 6.22 8.27
C PRO A 273 25.75 7.39 7.28
N GLY A 274 25.40 8.58 7.74
CA GLY A 274 25.59 9.81 6.98
C GLY A 274 27.05 10.04 6.61
N ILE A 275 27.28 10.73 5.50
CA ILE A 275 28.64 10.88 4.94
C ILE A 275 29.25 12.21 5.33
N ALA A 276 28.45 13.25 5.36
CA ALA A 276 28.85 14.61 5.70
C ALA A 276 28.75 14.85 7.21
N GLU A 277 29.75 15.48 7.79
CA GLU A 277 29.75 15.88 9.22
C GLU A 277 29.38 14.76 10.21
N ASN A 278 29.89 13.54 9.95
CA ASN A 278 29.61 12.33 10.72
C ASN A 278 30.90 11.54 10.95
N VAL A 279 31.83 12.14 11.71
CA VAL A 279 33.15 11.57 11.94
C VAL A 279 33.07 10.27 12.74
N ASP A 280 32.14 10.19 13.66
CA ASP A 280 31.93 9.07 14.59
C ASP A 280 30.93 8.01 14.08
N GLY A 281 30.27 8.22 12.92
CA GLY A 281 29.31 7.29 12.37
C GLY A 281 27.98 7.21 13.13
N THR A 282 27.70 8.14 14.04
CA THR A 282 26.49 8.10 14.91
C THR A 282 25.23 8.64 14.25
N LYS A 283 25.38 9.43 13.18
CA LYS A 283 24.23 10.00 12.46
C LYS A 283 23.83 9.08 11.28
N PRO A 284 22.53 8.75 11.13
CA PRO A 284 22.06 7.98 9.99
C PRO A 284 22.12 8.79 8.69
N TYR A 285 22.00 8.11 7.55
CA TYR A 285 21.97 8.75 6.23
C TYR A 285 20.74 9.64 6.07
N ALA A 286 20.92 10.90 5.70
CA ALA A 286 19.82 11.83 5.50
C ALA A 286 19.02 11.45 4.25
N HIS A 287 17.77 11.03 4.41
CA HIS A 287 16.88 10.64 3.31
C HIS A 287 16.72 11.74 2.25
N ALA A 288 16.75 13.03 2.63
CA ALA A 288 16.71 14.14 1.68
C ALA A 288 17.88 14.12 0.68
N SER A 289 19.06 13.68 1.11
CA SER A 289 20.24 13.54 0.25
C SER A 289 20.10 12.44 -0.79
N LEU A 290 19.28 11.41 -0.54
CA LEU A 290 19.07 10.29 -1.47
C LEU A 290 18.51 10.77 -2.81
N SER A 291 17.50 11.63 -2.80
CA SER A 291 16.88 12.16 -4.03
C SER A 291 17.88 12.92 -4.91
N HIS A 292 18.78 13.70 -4.28
CA HIS A 292 19.82 14.43 -4.99
C HIS A 292 20.87 13.47 -5.57
N GLN A 293 21.37 12.51 -4.79
CA GLN A 293 22.37 11.54 -5.22
C GLN A 293 21.81 10.62 -6.32
N LEU A 294 20.58 10.17 -6.19
CA LEU A 294 19.89 9.37 -7.20
C LEU A 294 19.75 10.15 -8.52
N GLY A 295 19.33 11.42 -8.45
CA GLY A 295 19.22 12.28 -9.62
C GLY A 295 20.57 12.53 -10.32
N ASN A 296 21.65 12.73 -9.57
CA ASN A 296 22.99 12.91 -10.12
C ASN A 296 23.49 11.63 -10.82
N TRP A 297 23.26 10.47 -10.21
CA TRP A 297 23.62 9.19 -10.81
C TRP A 297 22.84 8.93 -12.10
N GLN A 298 21.51 9.15 -12.11
CA GLN A 298 20.67 8.97 -13.30
C GLN A 298 21.14 9.84 -14.47
N LYS A 299 21.50 11.09 -14.20
CA LYS A 299 22.10 11.99 -15.22
C LYS A 299 23.43 11.43 -15.73
N ALA A 300 24.26 10.86 -14.85
CA ALA A 300 25.55 10.32 -15.22
C ALA A 300 25.45 9.08 -16.13
N ILE A 301 24.39 8.27 -15.99
CA ILE A 301 24.15 7.07 -16.80
C ILE A 301 23.20 7.31 -17.98
N ASP A 302 22.65 8.53 -18.12
CA ASP A 302 21.75 8.95 -19.20
C ASP A 302 20.53 8.01 -19.36
N VAL A 303 19.75 7.86 -18.28
CA VAL A 303 18.56 6.98 -18.26
C VAL A 303 17.49 7.48 -19.22
N ARG A 304 17.03 6.61 -20.13
CA ARG A 304 16.03 6.92 -21.15
C ARG A 304 14.89 5.91 -21.14
N ASP A 305 13.71 6.36 -21.58
CA ASP A 305 12.55 5.48 -21.81
C ASP A 305 12.63 4.79 -23.19
N GLU A 306 11.61 4.01 -23.51
CA GLU A 306 11.47 3.30 -24.79
C GLU A 306 11.38 4.25 -26.01
N ALA A 307 10.96 5.51 -25.78
CA ALA A 307 10.90 6.57 -26.79
C ALA A 307 12.22 7.36 -26.87
N GLY A 308 13.25 6.98 -26.11
CA GLY A 308 14.54 7.66 -26.05
C GLY A 308 14.53 8.98 -25.26
N GLN A 309 13.44 9.28 -24.52
CA GLN A 309 13.35 10.49 -23.71
C GLN A 309 14.04 10.30 -22.35
N PRO A 310 14.69 11.36 -21.81
CA PRO A 310 15.28 11.28 -20.47
C PRO A 310 14.24 11.03 -19.40
N VAL A 311 14.48 10.04 -18.53
CA VAL A 311 13.59 9.68 -17.43
C VAL A 311 14.21 10.09 -16.10
N ARG A 312 13.37 10.59 -15.18
CA ARG A 312 13.73 10.82 -13.80
C ARG A 312 12.95 9.90 -12.87
N VAL A 313 13.67 9.01 -12.21
CA VAL A 313 13.13 8.04 -11.25
C VAL A 313 13.31 8.55 -9.81
N HIS A 314 12.29 8.37 -8.99
CA HIS A 314 12.32 8.69 -7.57
C HIS A 314 12.36 7.40 -6.71
N ALA A 315 12.98 7.46 -5.54
CA ALA A 315 13.16 6.29 -4.67
C ALA A 315 11.84 5.54 -4.34
N HIS A 316 10.71 6.25 -4.26
CA HIS A 316 9.41 5.63 -3.97
C HIS A 316 8.87 4.80 -5.14
N GLN A 317 9.30 5.08 -6.38
CA GLN A 317 8.90 4.31 -7.56
C GLN A 317 9.48 2.89 -7.54
N PHE A 318 10.65 2.65 -6.93
CA PHE A 318 11.16 1.29 -6.72
C PHE A 318 10.18 0.42 -5.94
N ARG A 319 9.57 0.99 -4.92
CA ARG A 319 8.54 0.28 -4.15
C ARG A 319 7.29 -0.03 -4.98
N HIS A 320 6.86 0.89 -5.83
CA HIS A 320 5.77 0.65 -6.77
C HIS A 320 6.15 -0.46 -7.77
N THR A 321 7.38 -0.45 -8.28
CA THR A 321 7.89 -1.46 -9.21
C THR A 321 7.95 -2.85 -8.56
N VAL A 322 8.49 -2.95 -7.34
CA VAL A 322 8.49 -4.23 -6.60
C VAL A 322 7.07 -4.73 -6.37
N GLY A 323 6.14 -3.86 -5.95
CA GLY A 323 4.73 -4.24 -5.78
C GLY A 323 4.10 -4.74 -7.07
N THR A 324 4.36 -4.07 -8.20
CA THR A 324 3.86 -4.46 -9.52
C THR A 324 4.49 -5.78 -10.00
N ARG A 325 5.81 -5.95 -9.85
CA ARG A 325 6.50 -7.21 -10.18
C ARG A 325 5.95 -8.39 -9.38
N LEU A 326 5.67 -8.21 -8.10
CA LEU A 326 5.10 -9.25 -7.23
C LEU A 326 3.67 -9.63 -7.67
N ILE A 327 2.83 -8.66 -8.02
CA ILE A 327 1.48 -8.94 -8.56
C ILE A 327 1.56 -9.69 -9.88
N ASN A 328 2.44 -9.26 -10.79
CA ASN A 328 2.63 -9.90 -12.09
C ASN A 328 3.20 -11.32 -11.96
N ALA A 329 3.97 -11.59 -10.90
CA ALA A 329 4.42 -12.94 -10.55
C ALA A 329 3.34 -13.80 -9.86
N GLY A 330 2.11 -13.32 -9.75
CA GLY A 330 1.00 -14.05 -9.13
C GLY A 330 1.03 -14.12 -7.60
N VAL A 331 1.87 -13.31 -6.93
CA VAL A 331 1.93 -13.29 -5.46
C VAL A 331 0.61 -12.75 -4.90
N PRO A 332 -0.05 -13.45 -3.97
CA PRO A 332 -1.32 -13.01 -3.40
C PRO A 332 -1.25 -11.62 -2.76
N GLN A 333 -2.30 -10.81 -2.94
CA GLN A 333 -2.34 -9.42 -2.49
C GLN A 333 -2.04 -9.25 -0.98
N HIS A 334 -2.52 -10.15 -0.13
CA HIS A 334 -2.27 -10.10 1.32
C HIS A 334 -0.80 -10.36 1.68
N VAL A 335 -0.11 -11.19 0.88
CA VAL A 335 1.34 -11.44 1.03
C VAL A 335 2.12 -10.18 0.65
N ILE A 336 1.77 -9.55 -0.48
CA ILE A 336 2.37 -8.28 -0.93
C ILE A 336 2.12 -7.17 0.10
N GLN A 337 0.90 -7.10 0.65
CA GLN A 337 0.58 -6.17 1.72
C GLN A 337 1.53 -6.33 2.91
N ARG A 338 1.79 -7.56 3.32
CA ARG A 338 2.71 -7.88 4.43
C ARG A 338 4.16 -7.55 4.07
N LEU A 339 4.65 -7.97 2.88
CA LEU A 339 6.00 -7.70 2.41
C LEU A 339 6.31 -6.21 2.33
N LEU A 340 5.40 -5.43 1.78
CA LEU A 340 5.54 -3.99 1.67
C LEU A 340 5.17 -3.23 2.96
N GLY A 341 4.56 -3.86 3.95
CA GLY A 341 4.11 -3.21 5.19
C GLY A 341 3.07 -2.12 4.93
N HIS A 342 2.03 -2.47 4.18
CA HIS A 342 0.90 -1.57 3.94
C HIS A 342 -0.09 -1.67 5.09
N ALA A 343 -0.47 -0.52 5.67
CA ALA A 343 -1.45 -0.45 6.75
C ALA A 343 -2.87 -0.85 6.31
N SER A 344 -3.17 -0.78 5.01
CA SER A 344 -4.50 -1.02 4.44
C SER A 344 -4.41 -1.84 3.15
N PRO A 345 -5.32 -2.82 2.92
CA PRO A 345 -5.43 -3.55 1.66
C PRO A 345 -5.61 -2.64 0.44
N ARG A 346 -6.28 -1.49 0.60
CA ARG A 346 -6.49 -0.49 -0.45
C ARG A 346 -5.18 0.04 -1.03
N MET A 347 -4.11 0.12 -0.22
CA MET A 347 -2.79 0.55 -0.72
C MET A 347 -2.17 -0.49 -1.66
N THR A 348 -2.43 -1.77 -1.44
CA THR A 348 -1.94 -2.88 -2.28
C THR A 348 -2.83 -3.09 -3.50
N ALA A 349 -4.15 -2.89 -3.36
CA ALA A 349 -5.12 -3.02 -4.45
C ALA A 349 -4.82 -2.09 -5.64
N ARG A 350 -4.15 -0.95 -5.41
CA ARG A 350 -3.70 -0.05 -6.48
C ARG A 350 -2.75 -0.71 -7.48
N TYR A 351 -1.94 -1.68 -7.05
CA TYR A 351 -1.05 -2.42 -7.96
C TYR A 351 -1.81 -3.40 -8.84
N ALA A 352 -2.93 -3.96 -8.35
CA ALA A 352 -3.77 -4.87 -9.11
C ALA A 352 -4.50 -4.18 -10.28
N GLN A 353 -4.64 -2.85 -10.25
CA GLN A 353 -5.29 -2.08 -11.31
C GLN A 353 -4.40 -1.82 -12.55
N ILE A 354 -3.12 -2.22 -12.50
CA ILE A 354 -2.13 -1.80 -13.50
C ILE A 354 -2.07 -2.72 -14.71
N HIS A 355 -2.55 -3.96 -14.62
CA HIS A 355 -2.40 -4.94 -15.70
C HIS A 355 -3.71 -5.57 -16.13
N ASP A 356 -4.33 -5.02 -17.19
CA ASP A 356 -5.38 -5.68 -17.97
C ASP A 356 -4.90 -7.04 -18.51
N THR A 357 -3.61 -7.19 -18.82
CA THR A 357 -3.02 -8.44 -19.27
C THR A 357 -3.02 -9.51 -18.18
N THR A 358 -2.63 -9.20 -16.94
CA THR A 358 -2.65 -10.17 -15.82
C THR A 358 -4.08 -10.58 -15.47
N VAL A 359 -5.03 -9.65 -15.54
CA VAL A 359 -6.46 -9.94 -15.36
C VAL A 359 -6.95 -10.80 -16.51
N ARG A 360 -6.57 -10.47 -17.74
CA ARG A 360 -6.89 -11.28 -18.94
C ARG A 360 -6.28 -12.67 -18.85
N ASP A 361 -4.98 -12.80 -18.55
CA ASP A 361 -4.28 -14.09 -18.44
C ASP A 361 -4.84 -14.96 -17.30
N ALA A 362 -5.22 -14.35 -16.16
CA ALA A 362 -5.88 -15.06 -15.08
C ALA A 362 -7.29 -15.52 -15.47
N PHE A 363 -8.01 -14.66 -16.19
CA PHE A 363 -9.34 -14.96 -16.69
C PHE A 363 -9.30 -16.02 -17.80
N GLU A 364 -8.34 -15.93 -18.73
CA GLU A 364 -8.13 -16.95 -19.79
C GLU A 364 -7.76 -18.30 -19.16
N ARG A 365 -6.87 -18.33 -18.17
CA ARG A 365 -6.57 -19.57 -17.41
C ARG A 365 -7.79 -20.11 -16.68
N TYR A 366 -8.61 -19.26 -16.09
CA TYR A 366 -9.85 -19.65 -15.44
C TYR A 366 -10.85 -20.23 -16.46
N CYS A 367 -11.00 -19.61 -17.63
CA CYS A 367 -11.87 -20.09 -18.72
C CYS A 367 -11.34 -21.40 -19.33
N ALA A 368 -10.03 -21.52 -19.51
CA ALA A 368 -9.40 -22.75 -20.04
C ALA A 368 -9.51 -23.95 -19.09
N GLN A 369 -9.88 -23.75 -17.82
CA GLN A 369 -10.08 -24.82 -16.84
C GLN A 369 -11.55 -25.28 -16.71
N ARG A 370 -12.47 -24.72 -17.49
CA ARG A 370 -13.89 -25.10 -17.45
C ARG A 370 -14.18 -26.24 -18.45
N ILE A 371 -14.94 -27.18 -17.96
CA ILE A 371 -15.52 -28.24 -18.83
C ILE A 371 -17.05 -28.21 -18.73
N ASP A 372 -17.70 -28.62 -19.80
CA ASP A 372 -19.15 -28.80 -19.86
C ASP A 372 -19.59 -30.22 -19.43
N THR A 373 -20.87 -30.56 -19.62
CA THR A 373 -21.43 -31.86 -19.28
C THR A 373 -20.95 -32.99 -20.19
N THR A 374 -20.30 -32.70 -21.33
CA THR A 374 -19.69 -33.67 -22.24
C THR A 374 -18.25 -33.99 -21.87
N GLY A 375 -17.65 -33.20 -20.96
CA GLY A 375 -16.24 -33.31 -20.56
C GLY A 375 -15.31 -32.53 -21.49
N ASP A 376 -15.84 -31.75 -22.41
CA ASP A 376 -15.08 -30.91 -23.33
C ASP A 376 -14.74 -29.56 -22.71
N LEU A 377 -13.58 -28.99 -23.07
CA LEU A 377 -13.21 -27.65 -22.67
C LEU A 377 -14.18 -26.62 -23.26
N VAL A 378 -14.71 -25.74 -22.42
CA VAL A 378 -15.55 -24.61 -22.86
C VAL A 378 -14.68 -23.61 -23.61
N PRO A 379 -14.91 -23.38 -24.93
CA PRO A 379 -14.10 -22.43 -25.68
C PRO A 379 -14.24 -21.02 -25.12
N TYR A 380 -13.10 -20.36 -24.98
CA TYR A 380 -13.05 -18.96 -24.63
C TYR A 380 -13.22 -18.12 -25.90
N ASP A 381 -14.27 -17.29 -25.93
CA ASP A 381 -14.47 -16.31 -26.99
C ASP A 381 -14.07 -14.90 -26.49
N PRO A 382 -12.88 -14.39 -26.87
CA PRO A 382 -12.42 -13.07 -26.47
C PRO A 382 -13.29 -11.94 -27.03
N ASP A 383 -13.94 -12.14 -28.16
CA ASP A 383 -14.77 -11.11 -28.81
C ASP A 383 -16.13 -10.98 -28.14
N ALA A 384 -16.65 -12.04 -27.52
CA ALA A 384 -17.88 -12.00 -26.73
C ALA A 384 -17.73 -11.16 -25.45
N LEU A 385 -16.51 -10.95 -24.94
CA LEU A 385 -16.21 -10.13 -23.78
C LEU A 385 -16.02 -8.63 -24.10
N THR A 386 -15.60 -8.32 -25.31
CA THR A 386 -15.38 -6.93 -25.75
C THR A 386 -16.64 -6.29 -26.34
N ALA A 387 -17.62 -7.09 -26.76
CA ALA A 387 -18.86 -6.59 -27.36
C ALA A 387 -19.83 -5.98 -26.35
N ASP A 388 -19.70 -6.26 -25.03
CA ASP A 388 -20.62 -5.73 -24.03
C ASP A 388 -19.97 -5.58 -22.65
N ALA A 389 -19.47 -4.36 -22.35
CA ALA A 389 -18.93 -4.03 -21.03
C ALA A 389 -19.98 -4.19 -19.91
N GLU A 390 -21.26 -4.11 -20.20
CA GLU A 390 -22.36 -4.42 -19.29
C GLU A 390 -22.49 -5.93 -19.04
N TRP A 391 -22.28 -6.76 -20.05
CA TRP A 391 -22.27 -8.21 -19.90
C TRP A 391 -21.13 -8.69 -18.98
N ALA A 392 -19.94 -8.07 -19.08
CA ALA A 392 -18.80 -8.38 -18.18
C ALA A 392 -19.10 -7.98 -16.73
N LYS A 393 -19.76 -6.84 -16.51
CA LYS A 393 -20.20 -6.41 -15.16
C LYS A 393 -21.27 -7.36 -14.59
N HIS A 394 -22.20 -7.84 -15.41
CA HIS A 394 -23.23 -8.78 -14.99
C HIS A 394 -22.67 -10.19 -14.74
N ASN A 395 -21.68 -10.65 -15.49
CA ASN A 395 -21.05 -11.95 -15.23
C ASN A 395 -20.12 -11.95 -14.00
N LEU A 396 -19.42 -10.87 -13.70
CA LEU A 396 -18.71 -10.69 -12.44
C LEU A 396 -19.67 -10.63 -11.22
N ALA A 397 -20.88 -10.12 -11.41
CA ALA A 397 -21.93 -10.18 -10.38
C ALA A 397 -22.52 -11.60 -10.21
N ARG A 398 -22.50 -12.43 -11.25
CA ARG A 398 -23.00 -13.82 -11.26
C ARG A 398 -22.06 -14.87 -10.70
N VAL A 399 -20.80 -14.58 -10.48
CA VAL A 399 -19.93 -15.44 -9.65
C VAL A 399 -20.52 -15.63 -8.24
N ARG A 400 -21.59 -14.90 -7.90
CA ARG A 400 -22.39 -15.11 -6.68
C ARG A 400 -23.42 -16.24 -6.76
N ASP A 401 -23.81 -16.70 -7.96
CA ASP A 401 -24.73 -17.83 -8.14
C ASP A 401 -23.95 -19.11 -8.50
N SER A 402 -22.94 -19.45 -7.69
CA SER A 402 -22.27 -20.74 -7.77
C SER A 402 -23.28 -21.83 -7.41
N LEU A 403 -23.48 -22.78 -8.33
CA LEU A 403 -24.17 -24.02 -8.01
C LEU A 403 -23.31 -24.83 -7.03
N PRO A 404 -23.91 -25.74 -6.22
CA PRO A 404 -23.13 -26.57 -5.30
C PRO A 404 -22.00 -27.38 -5.93
N ASN A 405 -21.98 -27.54 -7.26
CA ASN A 405 -21.07 -28.39 -8.00
C ASN A 405 -20.55 -27.78 -9.31
N GLY A 406 -20.73 -26.47 -9.53
CA GLY A 406 -20.28 -25.81 -10.75
C GLY A 406 -20.94 -24.46 -10.99
N TYR A 407 -21.07 -24.08 -12.25
CA TYR A 407 -21.55 -22.77 -12.69
C TYR A 407 -22.62 -22.91 -13.79
N CYS A 408 -23.51 -21.93 -13.89
CA CYS A 408 -24.46 -21.83 -14.98
C CYS A 408 -23.94 -20.88 -16.07
N GLY A 409 -23.72 -21.35 -17.27
CA GLY A 409 -23.29 -20.57 -18.45
C GLY A 409 -24.43 -19.88 -19.20
N ARG A 410 -25.70 -20.03 -18.75
CA ARG A 410 -26.86 -19.43 -19.43
C ARG A 410 -26.89 -17.90 -19.26
N PRO A 411 -27.22 -17.14 -20.32
CA PRO A 411 -27.40 -15.69 -20.22
C PRO A 411 -28.45 -15.28 -19.16
N PRO A 412 -28.24 -14.17 -18.41
CA PRO A 412 -29.13 -13.72 -17.33
C PRO A 412 -30.56 -13.46 -17.73
N GLN A 413 -30.75 -13.06 -18.99
CA GLN A 413 -32.05 -12.68 -19.53
C GLN A 413 -32.93 -13.91 -19.89
N GLN A 414 -32.38 -15.11 -19.79
CA GLN A 414 -33.08 -16.34 -20.10
C GLN A 414 -33.42 -17.12 -18.84
N ASP A 415 -34.70 -17.45 -18.66
CA ASP A 415 -35.16 -18.29 -17.57
C ASP A 415 -34.59 -19.71 -17.67
N CYS A 416 -34.28 -20.34 -16.52
CA CYS A 416 -33.81 -21.72 -16.49
C CYS A 416 -34.97 -22.69 -16.79
N PRO A 417 -34.93 -23.42 -17.92
CA PRO A 417 -36.01 -24.38 -18.27
C PRO A 417 -35.95 -25.68 -17.44
N HIS A 418 -34.86 -25.94 -16.73
CA HIS A 418 -34.60 -27.20 -16.01
C HIS A 418 -34.08 -26.94 -14.59
N PRO A 419 -34.86 -26.31 -13.68
CA PRO A 419 -34.40 -26.08 -12.31
C PRO A 419 -33.96 -27.38 -11.65
N ASN A 420 -32.75 -27.36 -11.03
CA ASN A 420 -32.09 -28.50 -10.36
C ASN A 420 -31.61 -29.67 -11.22
N ALA A 421 -31.64 -29.57 -12.58
CA ALA A 421 -31.14 -30.59 -13.49
C ALA A 421 -29.78 -30.20 -14.15
N CYS A 422 -28.92 -29.51 -13.41
CA CYS A 422 -27.71 -28.90 -13.95
C CYS A 422 -26.76 -29.91 -14.61
N LEU A 423 -26.55 -31.11 -14.04
CA LEU A 423 -25.64 -32.12 -14.59
C LEU A 423 -26.09 -32.71 -15.95
N THR A 424 -27.31 -32.45 -16.41
CA THR A 424 -27.83 -32.83 -17.73
C THR A 424 -28.12 -31.60 -18.60
N CYS A 425 -27.71 -30.38 -18.14
CA CYS A 425 -27.95 -29.14 -18.83
C CYS A 425 -26.76 -28.75 -19.72
N PRO A 426 -26.95 -28.35 -20.99
CA PRO A 426 -25.84 -27.95 -21.87
C PRO A 426 -25.14 -26.65 -21.40
N ASP A 427 -25.82 -25.83 -20.59
CA ASP A 427 -25.26 -24.59 -20.05
C ASP A 427 -24.47 -24.80 -18.74
N PHE A 428 -24.36 -26.04 -18.24
CA PHE A 428 -23.61 -26.34 -17.02
C PHE A 428 -22.11 -26.38 -17.32
N GLN A 429 -21.34 -25.74 -16.45
CA GLN A 429 -19.88 -25.68 -16.50
C GLN A 429 -19.32 -26.01 -15.11
N THR A 430 -18.16 -26.67 -15.06
CA THR A 430 -17.49 -26.98 -13.80
C THR A 430 -15.97 -26.87 -13.93
N THR A 431 -15.28 -26.86 -12.80
CA THR A 431 -13.82 -26.67 -12.68
C THR A 431 -13.23 -27.71 -11.72
N PRO A 432 -11.88 -27.91 -11.72
CA PRO A 432 -11.23 -28.90 -10.85
C PRO A 432 -11.51 -28.72 -9.34
N GLU A 433 -11.88 -27.53 -8.90
CA GLU A 433 -12.25 -27.26 -7.48
C GLU A 433 -13.47 -28.05 -7.01
N PHE A 434 -14.35 -28.49 -7.93
CA PHE A 434 -15.53 -29.31 -7.63
C PHE A 434 -15.31 -30.80 -7.81
N LEU A 435 -14.07 -31.26 -8.10
CA LEU A 435 -13.77 -32.68 -8.40
C LEU A 435 -14.23 -33.63 -7.27
N ASP A 436 -13.96 -33.27 -6.01
CA ASP A 436 -14.35 -34.11 -4.86
C ASP A 436 -15.88 -34.16 -4.67
N VAL A 437 -16.56 -33.04 -4.96
CA VAL A 437 -18.03 -32.95 -4.93
C VAL A 437 -18.62 -33.91 -6.00
N HIS A 438 -18.07 -33.92 -7.22
CA HIS A 438 -18.52 -34.79 -8.28
C HIS A 438 -18.25 -36.28 -7.98
N ARG A 439 -17.10 -36.62 -7.38
CA ARG A 439 -16.80 -37.99 -6.93
C ARG A 439 -17.82 -38.48 -5.88
N GLN A 440 -18.10 -37.63 -4.90
CA GLN A 440 -19.11 -37.93 -3.88
C GLN A 440 -20.50 -38.08 -4.50
N GLN A 441 -20.88 -37.18 -5.39
CA GLN A 441 -22.15 -37.20 -6.09
C GLN A 441 -22.30 -38.44 -6.98
N SER A 442 -21.26 -38.89 -7.72
CA SER A 442 -21.23 -40.14 -8.48
C SER A 442 -21.46 -41.36 -7.58
N THR A 443 -20.79 -41.40 -6.42
CA THR A 443 -20.95 -42.49 -5.44
C THR A 443 -22.39 -42.61 -4.94
N ILE A 444 -23.01 -41.48 -4.61
CA ILE A 444 -24.41 -41.42 -4.13
C ILE A 444 -25.35 -41.83 -5.29
N ASN A 445 -25.14 -41.29 -6.47
CA ASN A 445 -25.99 -41.55 -7.63
C ASN A 445 -26.02 -43.02 -8.01
N ARG A 446 -24.86 -43.72 -8.01
CA ARG A 446 -24.79 -45.18 -8.26
C ARG A 446 -25.59 -46.00 -7.25
N LYS A 447 -25.57 -45.61 -5.97
CA LYS A 447 -26.40 -46.23 -4.91
C LYS A 447 -27.90 -46.01 -5.17
N LEU A 448 -28.27 -44.81 -5.63
CA LEU A 448 -29.66 -44.48 -5.97
C LEU A 448 -30.14 -45.26 -7.20
N ILE A 449 -29.31 -45.44 -8.22
CA ILE A 449 -29.63 -46.26 -9.40
C ILE A 449 -29.93 -47.70 -8.98
N ALA A 450 -29.05 -48.32 -8.18
CA ALA A 450 -29.25 -49.70 -7.73
C ALA A 450 -30.56 -49.86 -6.91
N ARG A 451 -30.88 -48.86 -6.07
CA ARG A 451 -32.12 -48.86 -5.29
C ARG A 451 -33.37 -48.67 -6.16
N ALA A 452 -33.31 -47.78 -7.15
CA ALA A 452 -34.42 -47.52 -8.05
C ALA A 452 -34.68 -48.71 -8.98
N ASP A 453 -33.63 -49.36 -9.46
CA ASP A 453 -33.72 -50.60 -10.26
C ASP A 453 -34.38 -51.74 -9.46
N SER A 454 -33.93 -51.95 -8.20
CA SER A 454 -34.53 -53.02 -7.35
C SER A 454 -36.00 -52.74 -7.02
N ASN A 455 -36.43 -51.49 -7.04
CA ASN A 455 -37.81 -51.09 -6.76
C ASN A 455 -38.68 -50.98 -8.06
N GLY A 456 -38.17 -51.31 -9.24
CA GLY A 456 -38.88 -51.23 -10.51
C GLY A 456 -39.24 -49.80 -10.93
N GLN A 457 -38.48 -48.77 -10.47
CA GLN A 457 -38.75 -47.36 -10.76
C GLN A 457 -38.06 -46.92 -12.08
N PHE A 458 -38.47 -47.44 -13.23
CA PHE A 458 -37.80 -47.32 -14.53
C PHE A 458 -37.52 -45.86 -14.95
N ARG A 459 -38.48 -44.94 -14.77
CA ARG A 459 -38.28 -43.52 -15.12
C ARG A 459 -37.20 -42.84 -14.24
N LEU A 460 -37.19 -43.13 -12.96
CA LEU A 460 -36.18 -42.59 -12.05
C LEU A 460 -34.79 -43.14 -12.39
N THR A 461 -34.71 -44.45 -12.64
CA THR A 461 -33.47 -45.12 -13.05
C THR A 461 -32.89 -44.51 -14.32
N GLU A 462 -33.72 -44.26 -15.33
CA GLU A 462 -33.26 -43.62 -16.58
C GLU A 462 -32.71 -42.20 -16.34
N ASN A 463 -33.37 -41.36 -15.57
CA ASN A 463 -32.89 -40.05 -15.24
C ASN A 463 -31.56 -40.09 -14.46
N LEU A 464 -31.44 -40.97 -13.47
CA LEU A 464 -30.21 -41.12 -12.68
C LEU A 464 -29.06 -41.66 -13.53
N ARG A 465 -29.32 -42.51 -14.52
CA ARG A 465 -28.30 -42.99 -15.47
C ARG A 465 -27.77 -41.86 -16.35
N ARG A 466 -28.62 -40.96 -16.86
CA ARG A 466 -28.17 -39.74 -17.61
C ARG A 466 -27.26 -38.86 -16.76
N VAL A 467 -27.59 -38.65 -15.50
CA VAL A 467 -26.73 -37.91 -14.57
C VAL A 467 -25.41 -38.64 -14.38
N GLN A 468 -25.42 -39.99 -14.25
CA GLN A 468 -24.19 -40.77 -14.10
C GLN A 468 -23.30 -40.70 -15.33
N GLU A 469 -23.86 -40.73 -16.52
CA GLU A 469 -23.13 -40.60 -17.79
C GLU A 469 -22.40 -39.26 -17.90
N SER A 470 -23.01 -38.16 -17.41
CA SER A 470 -22.35 -36.85 -17.34
C SER A 470 -21.21 -36.86 -16.32
N LEU A 471 -21.43 -37.39 -15.12
CA LEU A 471 -20.39 -37.51 -14.09
C LEU A 471 -19.21 -38.41 -14.54
N ASP A 472 -19.48 -39.50 -15.28
CA ASP A 472 -18.44 -40.41 -15.80
C ASP A 472 -17.59 -39.74 -16.92
N ARG A 473 -18.06 -38.66 -17.54
CA ARG A 473 -17.29 -37.80 -18.46
C ARG A 473 -16.58 -36.64 -17.74
N ILE A 474 -17.27 -35.97 -16.84
CA ILE A 474 -16.76 -34.81 -16.10
C ILE A 474 -15.57 -35.19 -15.22
N ILE A 475 -15.68 -36.28 -14.43
CA ILE A 475 -14.65 -36.63 -13.44
C ILE A 475 -13.28 -36.87 -14.08
N PRO A 476 -13.14 -37.72 -15.13
CA PRO A 476 -11.84 -37.94 -15.78
C PRO A 476 -11.27 -36.69 -16.43
N ALA A 477 -12.10 -35.84 -17.03
CA ALA A 477 -11.67 -34.58 -17.62
C ALA A 477 -11.14 -33.60 -16.57
N LEU A 478 -11.80 -33.48 -15.42
CA LEU A 478 -11.31 -32.69 -14.30
C LEU A 478 -10.02 -33.23 -13.69
N GLU A 479 -9.90 -34.58 -13.59
CA GLU A 479 -8.66 -35.21 -13.09
C GLU A 479 -7.47 -34.98 -14.03
N GLN A 480 -7.71 -34.86 -15.32
CA GLN A 480 -6.69 -34.54 -16.30
C GLN A 480 -6.26 -33.06 -16.11
N LEU A 481 -7.21 -32.12 -16.02
CA LEU A 481 -6.93 -30.71 -15.80
C LEU A 481 -6.21 -30.44 -14.45
N ASP A 482 -6.49 -31.23 -13.41
CA ASP A 482 -5.85 -31.10 -12.11
C ASP A 482 -4.41 -31.63 -12.11
N ARG A 483 -4.11 -32.66 -12.95
CA ARG A 483 -2.75 -33.19 -13.18
C ARG A 483 -1.87 -32.24 -14.00
N ASP A 484 -2.48 -31.51 -14.94
CA ASP A 484 -1.80 -30.57 -15.84
C ASP A 484 -1.58 -29.18 -15.19
N LYS A 485 -1.89 -29.01 -13.90
CA LYS A 485 -1.51 -27.82 -13.13
C LYS A 485 0.00 -27.77 -12.98
N PRO A 486 0.66 -26.62 -13.35
CA PRO A 486 2.10 -26.41 -13.22
C PRO A 486 2.57 -26.39 -11.76
#